data_737234c2a2c7d603b236a5f599be8deb
#
_entry.id   737234c2a2c7d603b236a5f599be8deb
#
_cell.length_a   1.000
_cell.length_b   1.000
_cell.length_c   1.000
_cell.angle_alpha   90.00
_cell.angle_beta   90.00
_cell.angle_gamma   90.00
#
_symmetry.space_group_name_H-M   'P 1'
#
loop_
_entity.id
_entity.type
_entity.pdbx_description
1 polymer ?
#
loop_
_entity_poly.entity_id
_entity_poly.type
_entity_poly.pdbx_seq_one_letter_code
_entity_poly.pdbx_strand_id
1 'polypeptide(L)'
;MKLAFVVQRYGADIAGGSEAHCRQLAHHLADHHDITVLTTCARDYVSWANVFPSGESLDGRIRVVRFPVARERRLKDFAQLTDEILDGASREQEEDWFRENGPIVPALLDHLRQHGSTYDLILFWTFRYYPSFFGLPLVSERSILVPTAEEDRVVMLRLLEGFFRTPAGYLFMTPEEESLVSSRAGRPLQPNATVGIGIEPIVSVTNARAKLDAQGIPAEYVLYLGRIDRNKGCETLFNYFQDYAARHQGLSLVMAGPAKMQIPTHPRIHALGYVPDELRTALLSQAQALIVPSPYESLSIVLLEAWNHGVPAVVNEFCKVLRGQVRRANGGLHYRSSREFTEALVFLRTHPRERAALGQAGQAFVEREYRWPTVVARVDALLIDVRARLAKETATAARPAAPSPD
;
A
#
# COMPACT_ATOMS: atom_id res chain seq x y z
N MET A 1 -3.60 14.35 -20.21
CA MET A 1 -4.93 13.70 -20.02
C MET A 1 -5.62 14.32 -18.83
N LYS A 2 -6.96 14.28 -18.81
CA LYS A 2 -7.76 14.63 -17.64
C LYS A 2 -8.06 13.38 -16.85
N LEU A 3 -7.47 13.24 -15.66
CA LEU A 3 -7.54 12.05 -14.83
C LEU A 3 -8.35 12.31 -13.56
N ALA A 4 -9.15 11.32 -13.13
CA ALA A 4 -9.73 11.32 -11.81
C ALA A 4 -9.09 10.20 -10.95
N PHE A 5 -8.81 10.50 -9.69
CA PHE A 5 -8.28 9.56 -8.71
C PHE A 5 -9.32 9.36 -7.61
N VAL A 6 -9.83 8.15 -7.48
CA VAL A 6 -10.84 7.81 -6.46
C VAL A 6 -10.15 7.09 -5.31
N VAL A 7 -10.21 7.70 -4.14
CA VAL A 7 -9.61 7.15 -2.91
C VAL A 7 -10.50 7.49 -1.70
N GLN A 8 -10.57 6.57 -0.74
CA GLN A 8 -11.46 6.69 0.43
C GLN A 8 -11.13 7.89 1.35
N ARG A 9 -9.86 8.28 1.45
CA ARG A 9 -9.36 9.44 2.23
C ARG A 9 -8.20 10.07 1.50
N TYR A 10 -8.04 11.38 1.63
CA TYR A 10 -6.95 12.11 0.98
C TYR A 10 -6.52 13.35 1.78
N GLY A 11 -5.22 13.52 1.99
CA GLY A 11 -4.62 14.67 2.67
C GLY A 11 -3.18 14.41 3.09
N ALA A 12 -2.42 15.47 3.36
CA ALA A 12 -1.03 15.36 3.80
C ALA A 12 -0.87 14.72 5.19
N ASP A 13 -1.87 14.88 6.04
CA ASP A 13 -1.95 14.36 7.41
C ASP A 13 -2.71 13.03 7.53
N ILE A 14 -3.02 12.40 6.38
CA ILE A 14 -3.67 11.08 6.34
C ILE A 14 -2.60 9.98 6.38
N ALA A 15 -2.58 9.22 7.47
CA ALA A 15 -1.74 8.05 7.59
C ALA A 15 -2.39 6.82 6.92
N GLY A 16 -1.71 6.23 5.95
CA GLY A 16 -2.14 5.02 5.23
C GLY A 16 -1.31 4.82 3.96
N GLY A 17 -0.91 3.57 3.68
CA GLY A 17 -0.05 3.27 2.52
C GLY A 17 -0.73 3.55 1.18
N SER A 18 -1.99 3.16 1.02
CA SER A 18 -2.76 3.39 -0.21
C SER A 18 -3.05 4.87 -0.44
N GLU A 19 -3.37 5.62 0.62
CA GLU A 19 -3.62 7.05 0.56
C GLU A 19 -2.34 7.84 0.26
N ALA A 20 -1.23 7.47 0.91
CA ALA A 20 0.08 8.06 0.64
C ALA A 20 0.52 7.81 -0.80
N HIS A 21 0.36 6.56 -1.30
CA HIS A 21 0.64 6.21 -2.70
C HIS A 21 -0.21 7.04 -3.66
N CYS A 22 -1.53 7.11 -3.44
CA CYS A 22 -2.44 7.91 -4.27
C CYS A 22 -1.98 9.37 -4.34
N ARG A 23 -1.67 9.97 -3.18
CA ARG A 23 -1.27 11.37 -3.10
C ARG A 23 0.07 11.64 -3.78
N GLN A 24 1.08 10.81 -3.51
CA GLN A 24 2.41 10.97 -4.11
C GLN A 24 2.35 10.79 -5.63
N LEU A 25 1.66 9.75 -6.11
CA LEU A 25 1.49 9.54 -7.55
C LEU A 25 0.74 10.71 -8.21
N ALA A 26 -0.30 11.25 -7.58
CA ALA A 26 -1.02 12.41 -8.07
C ALA A 26 -0.10 13.62 -8.24
N HIS A 27 0.75 13.91 -7.24
CA HIS A 27 1.70 15.02 -7.31
C HIS A 27 2.72 14.86 -8.44
N HIS A 28 3.28 13.69 -8.65
CA HIS A 28 4.26 13.44 -9.71
C HIS A 28 3.65 13.40 -11.12
N LEU A 29 2.39 13.00 -11.24
CA LEU A 29 1.69 13.03 -12.53
C LEU A 29 1.09 14.40 -12.88
N ALA A 30 0.91 15.29 -11.90
CA ALA A 30 0.33 16.62 -12.10
C ALA A 30 1.18 17.55 -12.98
N ASP A 31 2.45 17.20 -13.23
CA ASP A 31 3.28 17.94 -14.20
C ASP A 31 2.90 17.64 -15.66
N HIS A 32 2.24 16.51 -15.93
CA HIS A 32 1.90 16.02 -17.26
C HIS A 32 0.41 15.83 -17.50
N HIS A 33 -0.40 15.81 -16.44
CA HIS A 33 -1.84 15.54 -16.48
C HIS A 33 -2.64 16.53 -15.64
N ASP A 34 -3.89 16.78 -16.03
CA ASP A 34 -4.89 17.48 -15.23
C ASP A 34 -5.53 16.47 -14.27
N ILE A 35 -5.23 16.59 -12.97
CA ILE A 35 -5.64 15.59 -11.97
C ILE A 35 -6.70 16.16 -11.04
N THR A 36 -7.80 15.41 -10.91
CA THR A 36 -8.82 15.63 -9.90
C THR A 36 -8.88 14.43 -8.96
N VAL A 37 -8.75 14.65 -7.66
CA VAL A 37 -8.97 13.62 -6.65
C VAL A 37 -10.41 13.69 -6.16
N LEU A 38 -11.11 12.57 -6.27
CA LEU A 38 -12.47 12.37 -5.76
C LEU A 38 -12.37 11.55 -4.47
N THR A 39 -12.72 12.14 -3.33
CA THR A 39 -12.52 11.53 -2.03
C THR A 39 -13.65 11.88 -1.06
N THR A 40 -13.52 11.48 0.20
CA THR A 40 -14.54 11.74 1.21
C THR A 40 -14.09 12.81 2.22
N CYS A 41 -15.04 13.26 3.05
CA CYS A 41 -14.77 14.16 4.16
C CYS A 41 -14.19 13.43 5.39
N ALA A 42 -13.97 12.11 5.34
CA ALA A 42 -13.46 11.33 6.45
C ALA A 42 -11.95 11.52 6.66
N ARG A 43 -11.53 11.59 7.93
CA ARG A 43 -10.12 11.62 8.32
C ARG A 43 -9.61 10.25 8.78
N ASP A 44 -10.40 9.51 9.53
CA ASP A 44 -10.04 8.20 10.06
C ASP A 44 -10.73 7.07 9.27
N TYR A 45 -10.16 5.85 9.33
CA TYR A 45 -10.70 4.66 8.68
C TYR A 45 -11.53 3.78 9.64
N VAL A 46 -11.70 4.21 10.88
CA VAL A 46 -12.44 3.45 11.90
C VAL A 46 -13.90 3.82 11.85
N SER A 47 -14.21 5.10 12.09
CA SER A 47 -15.57 5.61 12.14
C SER A 47 -16.07 6.16 10.80
N TRP A 48 -15.19 6.63 9.95
CA TRP A 48 -15.49 7.42 8.75
C TRP A 48 -16.20 8.75 9.06
N ALA A 49 -15.95 9.33 10.25
CA ALA A 49 -16.52 10.61 10.63
C ALA A 49 -16.13 11.73 9.66
N ASN A 50 -17.10 12.56 9.28
CA ASN A 50 -16.86 13.73 8.45
C ASN A 50 -16.10 14.80 9.26
N VAL A 51 -14.82 14.99 8.92
CA VAL A 51 -13.93 15.97 9.58
C VAL A 51 -13.53 17.08 8.62
N PHE A 52 -13.26 16.74 7.36
CA PHE A 52 -12.94 17.75 6.36
C PHE A 52 -14.22 18.39 5.77
N PRO A 53 -14.18 19.67 5.39
CA PRO A 53 -15.29 20.30 4.68
C PRO A 53 -15.55 19.61 3.34
N SER A 54 -16.82 19.51 2.96
CA SER A 54 -17.24 19.05 1.64
C SER A 54 -17.01 20.12 0.57
N GLY A 55 -16.93 19.71 -0.68
CA GLY A 55 -16.70 20.60 -1.83
C GLY A 55 -15.29 20.56 -2.36
N GLU A 56 -14.90 21.58 -3.09
CA GLU A 56 -13.62 21.65 -3.79
C GLU A 56 -12.54 22.36 -2.98
N SER A 57 -11.31 21.88 -3.10
CA SER A 57 -10.09 22.47 -2.55
C SER A 57 -8.90 22.13 -3.43
N LEU A 58 -7.73 22.70 -3.14
CA LEU A 58 -6.48 22.42 -3.85
C LEU A 58 -5.46 21.77 -2.91
N ASP A 59 -4.71 20.79 -3.43
CA ASP A 59 -3.47 20.27 -2.86
C ASP A 59 -2.35 20.51 -3.91
N GLY A 60 -1.68 21.65 -3.81
CA GLY A 60 -0.80 22.13 -4.87
C GLY A 60 -1.58 22.42 -6.16
N ARG A 61 -1.26 21.71 -7.26
CA ARG A 61 -1.96 21.81 -8.55
C ARG A 61 -3.16 20.86 -8.67
N ILE A 62 -3.34 19.98 -7.71
CA ILE A 62 -4.34 18.92 -7.74
C ILE A 62 -5.67 19.47 -7.22
N ARG A 63 -6.73 19.33 -8.02
CA ARG A 63 -8.09 19.62 -7.58
C ARG A 63 -8.60 18.47 -6.71
N VAL A 64 -9.07 18.75 -5.50
CA VAL A 64 -9.61 17.77 -4.57
C VAL A 64 -11.09 18.04 -4.32
N VAL A 65 -11.93 17.09 -4.69
CA VAL A 65 -13.39 17.16 -4.47
C VAL A 65 -13.76 16.20 -3.34
N ARG A 66 -14.29 16.72 -2.24
CA ARG A 66 -14.68 15.95 -1.07
C ARG A 66 -16.19 15.80 -0.97
N PHE A 67 -16.62 14.56 -0.84
CA PHE A 67 -18.02 14.18 -0.70
C PHE A 67 -18.29 13.75 0.75
N PRO A 68 -19.43 14.17 1.36
CA PRO A 68 -19.77 13.79 2.70
C PRO A 68 -20.09 12.29 2.79
N VAL A 69 -19.58 11.64 3.81
CA VAL A 69 -19.97 10.29 4.20
C VAL A 69 -21.41 10.35 4.74
N ALA A 70 -22.29 9.53 4.22
CA ALA A 70 -23.72 9.57 4.56
C ALA A 70 -24.01 9.17 6.01
N ARG A 71 -23.21 8.25 6.56
CA ARG A 71 -23.25 7.85 7.97
C ARG A 71 -21.92 7.24 8.40
N GLU A 72 -21.62 7.37 9.67
CA GLU A 72 -20.46 6.72 10.29
C GLU A 72 -20.62 5.19 10.33
N ARG A 73 -19.50 4.50 10.36
CA ARG A 73 -19.46 3.04 10.47
C ARG A 73 -19.92 2.60 11.86
N ARG A 74 -20.82 1.65 11.91
CA ARG A 74 -21.27 0.99 13.13
C ARG A 74 -20.32 -0.18 13.44
N LEU A 75 -19.32 0.07 14.27
CA LEU A 75 -18.19 -0.85 14.48
C LEU A 75 -18.62 -2.25 14.95
N LYS A 76 -19.62 -2.34 15.83
CA LYS A 76 -20.11 -3.64 16.34
C LYS A 76 -20.78 -4.46 15.22
N ASP A 77 -21.67 -3.82 14.46
CA ASP A 77 -22.39 -4.46 13.37
C ASP A 77 -21.42 -4.89 12.26
N PHE A 78 -20.43 -4.03 11.95
CA PHE A 78 -19.41 -4.36 10.96
C PHE A 78 -18.48 -5.51 11.41
N ALA A 79 -18.12 -5.59 12.69
CA ALA A 79 -17.31 -6.68 13.22
C ALA A 79 -18.08 -8.02 13.11
N GLN A 80 -19.35 -8.04 13.54
CA GLN A 80 -20.21 -9.22 13.42
C GLN A 80 -20.35 -9.68 11.95
N LEU A 81 -20.65 -8.74 11.03
CA LEU A 81 -20.77 -9.04 9.61
C LEU A 81 -19.45 -9.55 9.02
N THR A 82 -18.31 -9.05 9.53
CA THR A 82 -16.99 -9.53 9.10
C THR A 82 -16.77 -10.99 9.49
N ASP A 83 -17.13 -11.37 10.70
CA ASP A 83 -17.04 -12.78 11.14
C ASP A 83 -17.98 -13.67 10.30
N GLU A 84 -19.21 -13.25 10.07
CA GLU A 84 -20.20 -13.97 9.27
C GLU A 84 -19.72 -14.23 7.82
N ILE A 85 -19.20 -13.20 7.13
CA ILE A 85 -18.77 -13.37 5.73
C ILE A 85 -17.55 -14.27 5.58
N LEU A 86 -16.72 -14.33 6.61
CA LEU A 86 -15.51 -15.15 6.60
C LEU A 86 -15.81 -16.65 6.86
N ASP A 87 -16.99 -16.99 7.36
CA ASP A 87 -17.45 -18.36 7.60
C ASP A 87 -18.30 -18.95 6.46
N GLY A 88 -18.52 -18.19 5.39
CA GLY A 88 -19.24 -18.62 4.20
C GLY A 88 -20.58 -17.93 4.02
N ALA A 89 -20.58 -16.74 3.44
CA ALA A 89 -21.73 -15.90 3.24
C ALA A 89 -22.40 -16.08 1.87
N SER A 90 -23.64 -15.61 1.76
CA SER A 90 -24.31 -15.37 0.47
C SER A 90 -23.66 -14.18 -0.26
N ARG A 91 -23.91 -14.05 -1.57
CA ARG A 91 -23.44 -12.88 -2.34
C ARG A 91 -24.00 -11.56 -1.81
N GLU A 92 -25.23 -11.57 -1.31
CA GLU A 92 -25.88 -10.40 -0.72
C GLU A 92 -25.16 -9.95 0.56
N GLN A 93 -24.82 -10.88 1.45
CA GLN A 93 -24.05 -10.58 2.66
C GLN A 93 -22.64 -10.07 2.35
N GLU A 94 -21.98 -10.62 1.30
CA GLU A 94 -20.68 -10.09 0.84
C GLU A 94 -20.82 -8.64 0.33
N GLU A 95 -21.90 -8.31 -0.43
CA GLU A 95 -22.16 -6.94 -0.89
C GLU A 95 -22.46 -5.99 0.28
N ASP A 96 -23.24 -6.43 1.25
CA ASP A 96 -23.51 -5.67 2.47
C ASP A 96 -22.24 -5.41 3.26
N TRP A 97 -21.30 -6.35 3.27
CA TRP A 97 -20.00 -6.13 3.89
C TRP A 97 -19.24 -4.98 3.23
N PHE A 98 -19.17 -4.91 1.88
CA PHE A 98 -18.55 -3.78 1.19
C PHE A 98 -19.26 -2.47 1.47
N ARG A 99 -20.57 -2.49 1.61
CA ARG A 99 -21.39 -1.34 1.99
C ARG A 99 -21.05 -0.87 3.41
N GLU A 100 -21.05 -1.78 4.38
CA GLU A 100 -20.79 -1.45 5.79
C GLU A 100 -19.30 -1.16 6.09
N ASN A 101 -18.40 -1.74 5.33
CA ASN A 101 -16.99 -1.36 5.40
C ASN A 101 -16.80 0.13 5.07
N GLY A 102 -17.62 0.66 4.17
CA GLY A 102 -17.67 2.09 3.85
C GLY A 102 -16.41 2.63 3.15
N PRO A 103 -16.19 3.93 3.24
CA PRO A 103 -17.13 4.99 3.67
C PRO A 103 -18.33 5.09 2.71
N ILE A 104 -19.55 5.08 3.25
CA ILE A 104 -20.78 5.17 2.42
C ILE A 104 -20.90 6.60 1.89
N VAL A 105 -20.74 6.76 0.58
CA VAL A 105 -20.67 8.08 -0.07
C VAL A 105 -21.44 8.11 -1.39
N PRO A 106 -22.80 8.09 -1.35
CA PRO A 106 -23.63 8.07 -2.55
C PRO A 106 -23.38 9.23 -3.50
N ALA A 107 -23.12 10.43 -2.96
CA ALA A 107 -22.84 11.62 -3.76
C ALA A 107 -21.61 11.47 -4.66
N LEU A 108 -20.57 10.70 -4.26
CA LEU A 108 -19.44 10.37 -5.13
C LEU A 108 -19.87 9.46 -6.27
N LEU A 109 -20.73 8.47 -6.01
CA LEU A 109 -21.26 7.60 -7.06
C LEU A 109 -22.12 8.39 -8.07
N ASP A 110 -22.91 9.32 -7.60
CA ASP A 110 -23.72 10.21 -8.46
C ASP A 110 -22.82 11.12 -9.31
N HIS A 111 -21.72 11.65 -8.72
CA HIS A 111 -20.72 12.40 -9.48
C HIS A 111 -20.08 11.54 -10.59
N LEU A 112 -19.73 10.28 -10.32
CA LEU A 112 -19.20 9.37 -11.33
C LEU A 112 -20.21 9.10 -12.45
N ARG A 113 -21.49 8.90 -12.15
CA ARG A 113 -22.57 8.72 -13.16
C ARG A 113 -22.72 9.94 -14.05
N GLN A 114 -22.70 11.15 -13.47
CA GLN A 114 -22.97 12.39 -14.18
C GLN A 114 -21.76 12.95 -14.90
N HIS A 115 -20.57 12.80 -14.33
CA HIS A 115 -19.34 13.46 -14.78
C HIS A 115 -18.21 12.49 -15.14
N GLY A 116 -18.37 11.18 -14.96
CA GLY A 116 -17.34 10.19 -15.24
C GLY A 116 -16.82 10.25 -16.67
N SER A 117 -17.71 10.52 -17.65
CA SER A 117 -17.34 10.66 -19.06
C SER A 117 -16.50 11.90 -19.37
N THR A 118 -16.40 12.87 -18.47
CA THR A 118 -15.58 14.07 -18.64
C THR A 118 -14.10 13.84 -18.35
N TYR A 119 -13.75 12.70 -17.73
CA TYR A 119 -12.38 12.26 -17.51
C TYR A 119 -11.93 11.32 -18.63
N ASP A 120 -10.67 11.43 -19.03
CA ASP A 120 -10.08 10.47 -19.97
C ASP A 120 -10.00 9.08 -19.34
N LEU A 121 -9.47 9.00 -18.10
CA LEU A 121 -9.38 7.77 -17.31
C LEU A 121 -9.63 8.07 -15.82
N ILE A 122 -10.07 7.04 -15.09
CA ILE A 122 -10.38 7.12 -13.65
C ILE A 122 -9.65 6.00 -12.93
N LEU A 123 -8.74 6.34 -12.02
CA LEU A 123 -7.98 5.40 -11.23
C LEU A 123 -8.66 5.19 -9.86
N PHE A 124 -8.88 3.93 -9.48
CA PHE A 124 -9.51 3.56 -8.23
C PHE A 124 -8.51 2.89 -7.29
N TRP A 125 -8.29 3.48 -6.09
CA TRP A 125 -7.42 2.91 -5.08
C TRP A 125 -8.16 1.95 -4.17
N THR A 126 -7.57 0.77 -4.00
CA THR A 126 -8.04 -0.36 -3.21
C THR A 126 -9.45 -0.85 -3.56
N PHE A 127 -9.59 -2.17 -3.66
CA PHE A 127 -10.89 -2.79 -3.98
C PHE A 127 -11.85 -2.85 -2.79
N ARG A 128 -11.31 -2.71 -1.56
CA ARG A 128 -12.03 -3.03 -0.30
C ARG A 128 -13.12 -2.06 0.08
N TYR A 129 -13.06 -0.82 -0.39
CA TYR A 129 -13.91 0.25 0.12
C TYR A 129 -15.04 0.60 -0.84
N TYR A 130 -16.12 1.11 -0.25
CA TYR A 130 -17.34 1.51 -0.94
C TYR A 130 -17.10 2.34 -2.22
N PRO A 131 -16.24 3.38 -2.22
CA PRO A 131 -16.02 4.20 -3.43
C PRO A 131 -15.51 3.39 -4.62
N SER A 132 -14.62 2.44 -4.41
CA SER A 132 -14.06 1.62 -5.48
C SER A 132 -15.01 0.48 -5.85
N PHE A 133 -15.54 -0.26 -4.86
CA PHE A 133 -16.38 -1.42 -5.15
C PHE A 133 -17.67 -1.05 -5.90
N PHE A 134 -18.34 0.02 -5.47
CA PHE A 134 -19.59 0.46 -6.11
C PHE A 134 -19.38 1.52 -7.20
N GLY A 135 -18.28 2.26 -7.18
CA GLY A 135 -18.02 3.33 -8.14
C GLY A 135 -17.36 2.85 -9.44
N LEU A 136 -16.42 1.94 -9.38
CA LEU A 136 -15.68 1.45 -10.55
C LEU A 136 -16.61 0.85 -11.63
N PRO A 137 -17.59 0.02 -11.29
CA PRO A 137 -18.53 -0.53 -12.30
C PRO A 137 -19.33 0.51 -13.06
N LEU A 138 -19.52 1.71 -12.51
CA LEU A 138 -20.27 2.81 -13.16
C LEU A 138 -19.51 3.45 -14.33
N VAL A 139 -18.20 3.26 -14.39
CA VAL A 139 -17.29 3.87 -15.36
C VAL A 139 -16.24 2.85 -15.83
N SER A 140 -16.63 1.58 -15.92
CA SER A 140 -15.72 0.45 -16.12
C SER A 140 -14.84 0.58 -17.35
N GLU A 141 -15.37 1.11 -18.45
CA GLU A 141 -14.69 1.24 -19.75
C GLU A 141 -13.46 2.16 -19.72
N ARG A 142 -13.39 3.06 -18.73
CA ARG A 142 -12.27 3.99 -18.52
C ARG A 142 -11.62 3.88 -17.17
N SER A 143 -11.92 2.80 -16.43
CA SER A 143 -11.40 2.60 -15.09
C SER A 143 -10.07 1.86 -15.08
N ILE A 144 -9.17 2.27 -14.19
CA ILE A 144 -7.95 1.55 -13.83
C ILE A 144 -8.04 1.22 -12.35
N LEU A 145 -7.90 -0.06 -12.00
CA LEU A 145 -7.86 -0.47 -10.60
C LEU A 145 -6.41 -0.50 -10.11
N VAL A 146 -6.16 0.15 -8.98
CA VAL A 146 -4.97 0.01 -8.13
C VAL A 146 -5.37 -0.86 -6.93
N PRO A 147 -5.26 -2.19 -7.00
CA PRO A 147 -5.98 -3.09 -6.08
C PRO A 147 -5.51 -2.95 -4.63
N THR A 148 -4.23 -2.76 -4.40
CA THR A 148 -3.56 -2.86 -3.10
C THR A 148 -3.97 -4.14 -2.35
N ALA A 149 -3.99 -5.26 -3.09
CA ALA A 149 -4.51 -6.53 -2.62
C ALA A 149 -3.47 -7.27 -1.77
N GLU A 150 -3.92 -7.70 -0.61
CA GLU A 150 -3.18 -8.57 0.30
C GLU A 150 -3.79 -9.97 0.25
N GLU A 151 -2.98 -11.03 0.42
CA GLU A 151 -3.46 -12.42 0.41
C GLU A 151 -4.15 -12.78 1.72
N ASP A 152 -5.18 -12.02 2.08
CA ASP A 152 -6.01 -12.26 3.26
C ASP A 152 -7.34 -12.92 2.91
N ARG A 153 -8.22 -13.12 3.92
CA ARG A 153 -9.52 -13.77 3.73
C ARG A 153 -10.48 -12.92 2.89
N VAL A 154 -10.37 -11.60 2.92
CA VAL A 154 -11.29 -10.69 2.20
C VAL A 154 -11.10 -10.80 0.69
N VAL A 155 -9.86 -10.93 0.19
CA VAL A 155 -9.61 -11.07 -1.25
C VAL A 155 -10.22 -12.37 -1.82
N MET A 156 -10.60 -13.32 -0.95
CA MET A 156 -11.20 -14.60 -1.34
C MET A 156 -12.73 -14.54 -1.50
N LEU A 157 -13.39 -13.42 -1.22
CA LEU A 157 -14.82 -13.25 -1.40
C LEU A 157 -15.24 -13.48 -2.86
N ARG A 158 -16.39 -14.14 -3.05
CA ARG A 158 -16.86 -14.59 -4.38
C ARG A 158 -17.21 -13.44 -5.31
N LEU A 159 -17.75 -12.33 -4.75
CA LEU A 159 -18.07 -11.14 -5.54
C LEU A 159 -16.84 -10.53 -6.23
N LEU A 160 -15.67 -10.69 -5.64
CA LEU A 160 -14.45 -10.15 -6.20
C LEU A 160 -13.99 -10.83 -7.48
N GLU A 161 -14.41 -12.08 -7.76
CA GLU A 161 -14.12 -12.74 -9.03
C GLU A 161 -14.66 -11.96 -10.23
N GLY A 162 -15.90 -11.51 -10.13
CA GLY A 162 -16.54 -10.63 -11.14
C GLY A 162 -15.96 -9.23 -11.12
N PHE A 163 -15.81 -8.65 -9.93
CA PHE A 163 -15.29 -7.30 -9.76
C PHE A 163 -13.90 -7.13 -10.38
N PHE A 164 -12.98 -8.07 -10.16
CA PHE A 164 -11.63 -8.00 -10.73
C PHE A 164 -11.58 -8.18 -12.26
N ARG A 165 -12.67 -8.55 -12.92
CA ARG A 165 -12.79 -8.60 -14.39
C ARG A 165 -13.32 -7.31 -15.00
N THR A 166 -13.82 -6.40 -14.18
CA THR A 166 -14.54 -5.19 -14.61
C THR A 166 -13.63 -4.06 -15.10
N PRO A 167 -12.46 -3.78 -14.47
CA PRO A 167 -11.61 -2.65 -14.88
C PRO A 167 -11.09 -2.77 -16.30
N ALA A 168 -10.95 -1.61 -16.98
CA ALA A 168 -10.31 -1.49 -18.28
C ALA A 168 -8.77 -1.64 -18.21
N GLY A 169 -8.17 -1.41 -17.04
CA GLY A 169 -6.73 -1.57 -16.81
C GLY A 169 -6.37 -1.76 -15.35
N TYR A 170 -5.11 -2.12 -15.08
CA TYR A 170 -4.64 -2.45 -13.73
C TYR A 170 -3.26 -1.88 -13.46
N LEU A 171 -3.11 -1.27 -12.29
CA LEU A 171 -1.84 -0.78 -11.77
C LEU A 171 -1.48 -1.58 -10.51
N PHE A 172 -0.59 -2.54 -10.63
CA PHE A 172 -0.18 -3.41 -9.53
C PHE A 172 1.02 -2.87 -8.78
N MET A 173 1.09 -3.18 -7.48
CA MET A 173 2.21 -2.82 -6.62
C MET A 173 3.38 -3.81 -6.77
N THR A 174 3.07 -5.10 -6.95
CA THR A 174 4.07 -6.18 -7.04
C THR A 174 3.60 -7.27 -8.00
N PRO A 175 4.52 -8.09 -8.57
CA PRO A 175 4.15 -9.26 -9.38
C PRO A 175 3.34 -10.30 -8.59
N GLU A 176 3.54 -10.39 -7.28
CA GLU A 176 2.77 -11.27 -6.41
C GLU A 176 1.32 -10.80 -6.28
N GLU A 177 1.08 -9.49 -6.21
CA GLU A 177 -0.26 -8.91 -6.23
C GLU A 177 -0.94 -9.14 -7.58
N GLU A 178 -0.24 -8.91 -8.70
CA GLU A 178 -0.74 -9.22 -10.05
C GLU A 178 -1.17 -10.69 -10.16
N SER A 179 -0.32 -11.61 -9.69
CA SER A 179 -0.59 -13.05 -9.69
C SER A 179 -1.83 -13.39 -8.83
N LEU A 180 -1.95 -12.80 -7.63
CA LEU A 180 -3.08 -12.99 -6.73
C LEU A 180 -4.39 -12.54 -7.38
N VAL A 181 -4.44 -11.30 -7.88
CA VAL A 181 -5.66 -10.71 -8.45
C VAL A 181 -6.04 -11.41 -9.76
N SER A 182 -5.07 -11.75 -10.61
CA SER A 182 -5.29 -12.56 -11.84
C SER A 182 -5.84 -13.94 -11.51
N SER A 183 -5.33 -14.61 -10.48
CA SER A 183 -5.85 -15.89 -9.99
C SER A 183 -7.30 -15.76 -9.53
N ARG A 184 -7.64 -14.70 -8.78
CA ARG A 184 -9.01 -14.43 -8.36
C ARG A 184 -9.94 -14.12 -9.52
N ALA A 185 -9.47 -13.41 -10.54
CA ALA A 185 -10.22 -13.16 -11.77
C ALA A 185 -10.37 -14.40 -12.66
N GLY A 186 -9.57 -15.44 -12.44
CA GLY A 186 -9.55 -16.67 -13.25
C GLY A 186 -8.96 -16.46 -14.66
N ARG A 187 -8.24 -15.36 -14.89
CA ARG A 187 -7.57 -15.05 -16.16
C ARG A 187 -6.46 -14.03 -15.96
N PRO A 188 -5.46 -13.94 -16.84
CA PRO A 188 -4.55 -12.81 -16.91
C PRO A 188 -5.33 -11.49 -17.11
N LEU A 189 -4.92 -10.46 -16.42
CA LEU A 189 -5.55 -9.13 -16.45
C LEU A 189 -4.70 -8.18 -17.29
N GLN A 190 -5.25 -7.68 -18.39
CA GLN A 190 -4.56 -6.81 -19.35
C GLN A 190 -5.52 -5.71 -19.85
N PRO A 191 -5.03 -4.48 -20.11
CA PRO A 191 -3.64 -4.01 -19.90
C PRO A 191 -3.29 -3.84 -18.42
N ASN A 192 -2.04 -4.05 -18.08
CA ASN A 192 -1.55 -3.82 -16.73
C ASN A 192 -0.13 -3.23 -16.71
N ALA A 193 0.24 -2.67 -15.57
CA ALA A 193 1.63 -2.35 -15.22
C ALA A 193 1.88 -2.67 -13.75
N THR A 194 3.04 -3.26 -13.44
CA THR A 194 3.52 -3.45 -12.07
C THR A 194 4.59 -2.40 -11.79
N VAL A 195 4.27 -1.42 -10.94
CA VAL A 195 5.10 -0.22 -10.76
C VAL A 195 5.54 0.03 -9.31
N GLY A 196 4.76 -0.43 -8.32
CA GLY A 196 5.01 -0.09 -6.92
C GLY A 196 4.77 1.39 -6.63
N ILE A 197 5.69 1.99 -5.86
CA ILE A 197 5.67 3.41 -5.48
C ILE A 197 7.03 4.03 -5.77
N GLY A 198 7.07 5.30 -6.11
CA GLY A 198 8.34 6.04 -6.25
C GLY A 198 8.97 6.33 -4.88
N ILE A 199 10.29 6.27 -4.84
CA ILE A 199 11.10 6.57 -3.66
C ILE A 199 12.02 7.75 -3.99
N GLU A 200 11.93 8.79 -3.15
CA GLU A 200 12.79 9.96 -3.27
C GLU A 200 14.26 9.64 -2.97
N PRO A 201 15.21 10.33 -3.58
CA PRO A 201 16.60 10.27 -3.18
C PRO A 201 16.75 10.63 -1.69
N ILE A 202 17.75 10.03 -1.03
CA ILE A 202 18.02 10.29 0.38
C ILE A 202 18.42 11.75 0.59
N VAL A 203 17.76 12.41 1.51
CA VAL A 203 18.27 13.62 2.13
C VAL A 203 19.10 13.20 3.35
N SER A 204 20.42 13.36 3.30
CA SER A 204 21.29 12.95 4.40
C SER A 204 21.01 13.75 5.68
N VAL A 205 20.95 13.03 6.81
CA VAL A 205 20.83 13.67 8.11
C VAL A 205 22.22 13.89 8.69
N THR A 206 22.58 15.16 8.87
CA THR A 206 23.84 15.53 9.53
C THR A 206 23.84 15.07 10.99
N ASN A 207 24.93 14.42 11.44
CA ASN A 207 25.07 13.92 12.81
C ASN A 207 23.98 12.94 13.25
N ALA A 208 23.54 12.03 12.35
CA ALA A 208 22.50 11.05 12.64
C ALA A 208 22.75 10.28 13.94
N ARG A 209 23.97 9.79 14.18
CA ARG A 209 24.32 9.05 15.40
C ARG A 209 24.13 9.93 16.66
N ALA A 210 24.64 11.16 16.67
CA ALA A 210 24.50 12.07 17.80
C ALA A 210 23.04 12.37 18.12
N LYS A 211 22.16 12.49 17.10
CA LYS A 211 20.72 12.66 17.32
C LYS A 211 20.09 11.45 17.97
N LEU A 212 20.51 10.25 17.58
CA LEU A 212 20.03 9.00 18.17
C LEU A 212 20.53 8.84 19.61
N ASP A 213 21.79 9.20 19.88
CA ASP A 213 22.38 9.18 21.23
C ASP A 213 21.63 10.12 22.18
N ALA A 214 21.26 11.31 21.71
CA ALA A 214 20.45 12.26 22.46
C ALA A 214 19.04 11.74 22.82
N GLN A 215 18.53 10.78 22.07
CA GLN A 215 17.26 10.08 22.32
C GLN A 215 17.45 8.76 23.10
N GLY A 216 18.65 8.45 23.55
CA GLY A 216 18.95 7.21 24.25
C GLY A 216 18.85 5.95 23.37
N ILE A 217 18.92 6.09 22.04
CA ILE A 217 18.84 4.95 21.12
C ILE A 217 20.15 4.16 21.15
N PRO A 218 20.12 2.82 21.37
CA PRO A 218 21.30 1.97 21.38
C PRO A 218 22.13 2.07 20.08
N ALA A 219 23.44 1.88 20.18
CA ALA A 219 24.32 1.91 19.01
C ALA A 219 24.09 0.72 18.07
N GLU A 220 23.79 -0.46 18.63
CA GLU A 220 23.50 -1.67 17.86
C GLU A 220 22.00 -2.00 17.96
N TYR A 221 21.28 -1.86 16.87
CA TYR A 221 19.86 -2.18 16.84
C TYR A 221 19.37 -2.67 15.47
N VAL A 222 18.30 -3.44 15.51
CA VAL A 222 17.42 -3.68 14.36
C VAL A 222 16.18 -2.81 14.51
N LEU A 223 15.64 -2.38 13.39
CA LEU A 223 14.56 -1.39 13.33
C LEU A 223 13.25 -2.02 12.87
N TYR A 224 12.16 -1.69 13.53
CA TYR A 224 10.81 -1.87 13.03
C TYR A 224 10.18 -0.51 12.78
N LEU A 225 9.59 -0.30 11.60
CA LEU A 225 8.85 0.91 11.25
C LEU A 225 7.42 0.58 10.85
N GLY A 226 6.45 1.20 11.48
CA GLY A 226 5.04 1.04 11.15
C GLY A 226 4.14 0.96 12.37
N ARG A 227 2.85 0.76 12.12
CA ARG A 227 1.87 0.57 13.19
C ARG A 227 2.19 -0.72 13.97
N ILE A 228 2.33 -0.60 15.29
CA ILE A 228 2.62 -1.73 16.16
C ILE A 228 1.29 -2.40 16.52
N ASP A 229 0.95 -3.47 15.80
CA ASP A 229 -0.27 -4.26 16.02
C ASP A 229 -0.09 -5.74 15.61
N ARG A 230 -1.11 -6.55 15.94
CA ARG A 230 -1.10 -8.00 15.64
C ARG A 230 -1.13 -8.28 14.14
N ASN A 231 -1.87 -7.47 13.37
CA ASN A 231 -2.00 -7.66 11.92
C ASN A 231 -0.66 -7.42 11.19
N LYS A 232 0.22 -6.61 11.80
CA LYS A 232 1.58 -6.38 11.30
C LYS A 232 2.61 -7.37 11.85
N GLY A 233 2.17 -8.41 12.57
CA GLY A 233 3.03 -9.48 13.06
C GLY A 233 3.88 -9.10 14.28
N CYS A 234 3.56 -7.99 14.97
CA CYS A 234 4.38 -7.50 16.09
C CYS A 234 4.39 -8.43 17.29
N GLU A 235 3.31 -9.19 17.54
CA GLU A 235 3.28 -10.19 18.61
C GLU A 235 4.33 -11.30 18.36
N THR A 236 4.40 -11.80 17.14
CA THR A 236 5.43 -12.79 16.74
C THR A 236 6.83 -12.18 16.83
N LEU A 237 7.01 -10.94 16.40
CA LEU A 237 8.29 -10.23 16.50
C LEU A 237 8.75 -10.12 17.95
N PHE A 238 7.86 -9.78 18.89
CA PHE A 238 8.20 -9.71 20.30
C PHE A 238 8.69 -11.05 20.84
N ASN A 239 7.97 -12.14 20.57
CA ASN A 239 8.34 -13.47 21.01
C ASN A 239 9.70 -13.90 20.44
N TYR A 240 9.91 -13.71 19.14
CA TYR A 240 11.16 -14.09 18.48
C TYR A 240 12.34 -13.24 18.94
N PHE A 241 12.13 -11.93 19.16
CA PHE A 241 13.20 -11.09 19.67
C PHE A 241 13.55 -11.39 21.13
N GLN A 242 12.57 -11.73 21.98
CA GLN A 242 12.82 -12.18 23.35
C GLN A 242 13.60 -13.51 23.40
N ASP A 243 13.26 -14.46 22.54
CA ASP A 243 14.02 -15.70 22.37
C ASP A 243 15.48 -15.43 21.95
N TYR A 244 15.68 -14.52 21.01
CA TYR A 244 17.02 -14.05 20.63
C TYR A 244 17.74 -13.40 21.82
N ALA A 245 17.07 -12.49 22.50
CA ALA A 245 17.63 -11.70 23.58
C ALA A 245 18.03 -12.55 24.80
N ALA A 246 17.36 -13.69 25.03
CA ALA A 246 17.71 -14.62 26.10
C ALA A 246 19.04 -15.34 25.88
N ARG A 247 19.49 -15.46 24.62
CA ARG A 247 20.69 -16.24 24.25
C ARG A 247 21.84 -15.39 23.72
N HIS A 248 21.57 -14.19 23.23
CA HIS A 248 22.54 -13.28 22.59
C HIS A 248 22.46 -11.91 23.22
N GLN A 249 23.59 -11.24 23.35
CA GLN A 249 23.69 -9.89 23.92
C GLN A 249 24.01 -8.83 22.86
N GLY A 250 23.87 -7.57 23.22
CA GLY A 250 24.36 -6.40 22.46
C GLY A 250 23.36 -5.79 21.51
N LEU A 251 22.50 -6.54 20.83
CA LEU A 251 21.53 -6.02 19.86
C LEU A 251 20.22 -5.65 20.51
N SER A 252 19.65 -4.51 20.17
CA SER A 252 18.33 -4.04 20.59
C SER A 252 17.31 -4.04 19.45
N LEU A 253 16.03 -4.10 19.78
CA LEU A 253 14.92 -3.84 18.85
C LEU A 253 14.40 -2.42 19.11
N VAL A 254 14.51 -1.56 18.11
CA VAL A 254 13.95 -0.21 18.12
C VAL A 254 12.71 -0.20 17.24
N MET A 255 11.61 0.32 17.78
CA MET A 255 10.32 0.34 17.10
C MET A 255 9.78 1.77 17.02
N ALA A 256 9.42 2.23 15.82
CA ALA A 256 8.83 3.54 15.61
C ALA A 256 7.49 3.42 14.88
N GLY A 257 6.46 4.00 15.47
CA GLY A 257 5.09 4.04 14.99
C GLY A 257 4.05 3.96 16.11
N PRO A 258 2.78 4.23 15.80
CA PRO A 258 1.71 4.21 16.80
C PRO A 258 1.42 2.78 17.27
N ALA A 259 1.33 2.58 18.59
CA ALA A 259 1.00 1.30 19.18
C ALA A 259 -0.53 1.11 19.28
N LYS A 260 -1.01 -0.05 18.83
CA LYS A 260 -2.39 -0.54 18.94
C LYS A 260 -2.48 -1.85 19.74
N MET A 261 -1.37 -2.26 20.35
CA MET A 261 -1.28 -3.39 21.25
C MET A 261 -0.28 -3.09 22.36
N GLN A 262 -0.31 -3.88 23.43
CA GLN A 262 0.66 -3.76 24.52
C GLN A 262 2.04 -4.21 24.02
N ILE A 263 3.05 -3.40 24.31
CA ILE A 263 4.46 -3.71 24.03
C ILE A 263 5.05 -4.33 25.30
N PRO A 264 5.74 -5.47 25.21
CA PRO A 264 6.33 -6.11 26.38
C PRO A 264 7.44 -5.24 26.98
N THR A 265 7.47 -5.16 28.32
CA THR A 265 8.56 -4.51 29.06
C THR A 265 9.82 -5.37 28.95
N HIS A 266 10.83 -4.89 28.25
CA HIS A 266 12.10 -5.59 28.07
C HIS A 266 13.24 -4.57 27.90
N PRO A 267 14.44 -4.73 28.55
CA PRO A 267 15.49 -3.72 28.54
C PRO A 267 16.09 -3.42 27.14
N ARG A 268 15.85 -4.31 26.17
CA ARG A 268 16.35 -4.16 24.79
C ARG A 268 15.23 -3.99 23.75
N ILE A 269 14.00 -3.69 24.18
CA ILE A 269 12.90 -3.31 23.27
C ILE A 269 12.56 -1.83 23.54
N HIS A 270 12.80 -0.98 22.56
CA HIS A 270 12.64 0.47 22.68
C HIS A 270 11.53 0.91 21.72
N ALA A 271 10.40 1.32 22.27
CA ALA A 271 9.26 1.85 21.49
C ALA A 271 9.26 3.36 21.57
N LEU A 272 9.37 4.04 20.43
CA LEU A 272 9.50 5.49 20.32
C LEU A 272 8.18 6.19 20.03
N GLY A 273 7.10 5.43 19.74
CA GLY A 273 5.88 6.04 19.24
C GLY A 273 6.05 6.64 17.84
N TYR A 274 5.26 7.66 17.54
CA TYR A 274 5.43 8.41 16.30
C TYR A 274 6.73 9.22 16.34
N VAL A 275 7.50 9.17 15.25
CA VAL A 275 8.76 9.89 15.12
C VAL A 275 8.71 10.84 13.91
N PRO A 276 9.30 12.07 14.02
CA PRO A 276 9.44 12.96 12.87
C PRO A 276 10.33 12.38 11.77
N ASP A 277 10.17 12.86 10.54
CA ASP A 277 10.89 12.35 9.36
C ASP A 277 12.41 12.41 9.51
N GLU A 278 12.95 13.44 10.14
CA GLU A 278 14.38 13.57 10.40
C GLU A 278 14.91 12.45 11.32
N LEU A 279 14.18 12.16 12.41
CA LEU A 279 14.54 11.05 13.31
C LEU A 279 14.32 9.70 12.64
N ARG A 280 13.27 9.55 11.83
CA ARG A 280 13.00 8.35 11.03
C ARG A 280 14.15 8.07 10.05
N THR A 281 14.62 9.09 9.33
CA THR A 281 15.78 9.01 8.43
C THR A 281 17.05 8.63 9.19
N ALA A 282 17.30 9.24 10.37
CA ALA A 282 18.44 8.88 11.21
C ALA A 282 18.35 7.41 11.68
N LEU A 283 17.18 6.94 12.12
CA LEU A 283 16.96 5.55 12.50
C LEU A 283 17.23 4.59 11.35
N LEU A 284 16.74 4.88 10.15
CA LEU A 284 17.00 4.07 8.96
C LEU A 284 18.49 4.01 8.63
N SER A 285 19.19 5.15 8.66
CA SER A 285 20.59 5.23 8.24
C SER A 285 21.58 4.49 9.16
N GLN A 286 21.18 4.20 10.41
CA GLN A 286 22.05 3.59 11.43
C GLN A 286 21.64 2.18 11.85
N ALA A 287 20.52 1.67 11.36
CA ALA A 287 20.03 0.34 11.68
C ALA A 287 20.91 -0.76 11.07
N GLN A 288 21.11 -1.85 11.79
CA GLN A 288 21.80 -3.04 11.25
C GLN A 288 20.93 -3.80 10.25
N ALA A 289 19.61 -3.79 10.46
CA ALA A 289 18.62 -4.32 9.54
C ALA A 289 17.24 -3.74 9.86
N LEU A 290 16.37 -3.70 8.84
CA LEU A 290 14.93 -3.52 9.03
C LEU A 290 14.26 -4.88 9.25
N ILE A 291 13.36 -4.96 10.24
CA ILE A 291 12.53 -6.16 10.45
C ILE A 291 11.12 -5.90 9.92
N VAL A 292 10.62 -6.78 9.04
CA VAL A 292 9.25 -6.70 8.54
C VAL A 292 8.54 -8.03 8.82
N PRO A 293 7.84 -8.13 9.97
CA PRO A 293 7.21 -9.38 10.39
C PRO A 293 5.82 -9.60 9.82
N SER A 294 5.31 -8.66 9.02
CA SER A 294 3.95 -8.66 8.47
C SER A 294 3.61 -9.98 7.77
N PRO A 295 2.45 -10.60 8.08
CA PRO A 295 1.97 -11.77 7.35
C PRO A 295 1.36 -11.40 5.99
N TYR A 296 0.87 -10.17 5.83
CA TYR A 296 0.19 -9.67 4.64
C TYR A 296 0.74 -8.30 4.22
N GLU A 297 1.08 -8.16 2.96
CA GLU A 297 1.46 -6.91 2.30
C GLU A 297 1.07 -6.98 0.82
N SER A 298 0.74 -5.83 0.24
CA SER A 298 0.67 -5.64 -1.22
C SER A 298 1.98 -5.04 -1.75
N LEU A 299 2.60 -4.18 -0.94
CA LEU A 299 3.94 -3.62 -1.11
C LEU A 299 4.41 -3.12 0.26
N SER A 300 5.63 -3.46 0.64
CA SER A 300 6.23 -2.89 1.85
C SER A 300 7.03 -1.64 1.49
N ILE A 301 6.44 -0.45 1.72
CA ILE A 301 7.11 0.84 1.47
C ILE A 301 8.32 1.00 2.39
N VAL A 302 8.19 0.62 3.67
CA VAL A 302 9.29 0.73 4.65
C VAL A 302 10.50 -0.14 4.27
N LEU A 303 10.26 -1.24 3.55
CA LEU A 303 11.31 -2.09 3.01
C LEU A 303 12.11 -1.35 1.93
N LEU A 304 11.42 -0.66 1.01
CA LEU A 304 12.06 0.16 -0.02
C LEU A 304 12.83 1.34 0.58
N GLU A 305 12.29 1.96 1.63
CA GLU A 305 12.95 3.03 2.36
C GLU A 305 14.24 2.55 3.06
N ALA A 306 14.21 1.37 3.70
CA ALA A 306 15.41 0.79 4.31
C ALA A 306 16.49 0.50 3.25
N TRP A 307 16.12 -0.11 2.14
CA TRP A 307 17.02 -0.34 1.02
C TRP A 307 17.56 0.95 0.41
N ASN A 308 16.74 1.98 0.30
CA ASN A 308 17.20 3.30 -0.12
C ASN A 308 18.37 3.80 0.75
N HIS A 309 18.35 3.49 2.05
CA HIS A 309 19.44 3.78 2.99
C HIS A 309 20.55 2.73 3.01
N GLY A 310 20.56 1.75 2.13
CA GLY A 310 21.55 0.66 2.11
C GLY A 310 21.42 -0.27 3.32
N VAL A 311 20.27 -0.33 3.97
CA VAL A 311 19.99 -1.18 5.12
C VAL A 311 19.29 -2.46 4.65
N PRO A 312 19.86 -3.65 4.92
CA PRO A 312 19.22 -4.91 4.56
C PRO A 312 18.00 -5.19 5.42
N ALA A 313 17.15 -6.11 4.97
CA ALA A 313 15.96 -6.47 5.70
C ALA A 313 15.96 -7.93 6.17
N VAL A 314 15.20 -8.21 7.24
CA VAL A 314 14.83 -9.55 7.69
C VAL A 314 13.31 -9.64 7.69
N VAL A 315 12.74 -10.46 6.82
CA VAL A 315 11.31 -10.46 6.53
C VAL A 315 10.65 -11.80 6.80
N ASN A 316 9.35 -11.76 7.08
CA ASN A 316 8.52 -12.97 7.22
C ASN A 316 8.38 -13.68 5.85
N GLU A 317 8.86 -14.93 5.76
CA GLU A 317 8.79 -15.72 4.51
C GLU A 317 7.37 -16.10 4.11
N PHE A 318 6.44 -16.20 5.05
CA PHE A 318 5.06 -16.55 4.75
C PHE A 318 4.33 -15.45 3.98
N CYS A 319 4.79 -14.20 4.06
CA CYS A 319 4.33 -13.14 3.18
C CYS A 319 5.01 -13.26 1.81
N LYS A 320 4.27 -13.72 0.80
CA LYS A 320 4.78 -13.91 -0.57
C LYS A 320 5.39 -12.64 -1.15
N VAL A 321 4.77 -11.49 -0.89
CA VAL A 321 5.24 -10.18 -1.35
C VAL A 321 6.60 -9.83 -0.75
N LEU A 322 6.75 -9.92 0.57
CA LEU A 322 8.02 -9.64 1.25
C LEU A 322 9.14 -10.56 0.76
N ARG A 323 8.86 -11.86 0.69
CA ARG A 323 9.80 -12.85 0.15
C ARG A 323 10.19 -12.54 -1.28
N GLY A 324 9.22 -12.19 -2.13
CA GLY A 324 9.44 -11.86 -3.53
C GLY A 324 10.27 -10.58 -3.69
N GLN A 325 9.95 -9.52 -2.92
CA GLN A 325 10.75 -8.29 -2.92
C GLN A 325 12.21 -8.56 -2.52
N VAL A 326 12.44 -9.29 -1.42
CA VAL A 326 13.81 -9.62 -0.94
C VAL A 326 14.59 -10.43 -1.97
N ARG A 327 13.95 -11.43 -2.62
CA ARG A 327 14.60 -12.24 -3.65
C ARG A 327 14.97 -11.44 -4.90
N ARG A 328 14.08 -10.56 -5.39
CA ARG A 328 14.36 -9.72 -6.57
C ARG A 328 15.45 -8.68 -6.31
N ALA A 329 15.47 -8.12 -5.11
CA ALA A 329 16.46 -7.13 -4.70
C ALA A 329 17.79 -7.74 -4.25
N ASN A 330 17.81 -9.02 -3.85
CA ASN A 330 18.90 -9.60 -3.04
C ASN A 330 19.25 -8.72 -1.84
N GLY A 331 18.24 -8.07 -1.24
CA GLY A 331 18.39 -6.99 -0.25
C GLY A 331 18.16 -7.42 1.19
N GLY A 332 18.28 -8.71 1.52
CA GLY A 332 18.05 -9.19 2.88
C GLY A 332 17.83 -10.68 2.99
N LEU A 333 17.30 -11.09 4.15
CA LEU A 333 17.04 -12.47 4.51
C LEU A 333 15.55 -12.66 4.85
N HIS A 334 15.06 -13.88 4.81
CA HIS A 334 13.71 -14.24 5.24
C HIS A 334 13.75 -15.36 6.27
N TYR A 335 12.72 -15.46 7.12
CA TYR A 335 12.62 -16.42 8.19
C TYR A 335 11.21 -17.03 8.28
N ARG A 336 11.12 -18.28 8.75
CA ARG A 336 9.87 -19.04 9.02
C ARG A 336 9.64 -19.27 10.51
N SER A 337 10.69 -19.20 11.33
CA SER A 337 10.67 -19.60 12.71
C SER A 337 11.52 -18.68 13.59
N SER A 338 11.32 -18.73 14.92
CA SER A 338 12.17 -18.05 15.90
C SER A 338 13.65 -18.41 15.75
N ARG A 339 13.95 -19.68 15.42
CA ARG A 339 15.31 -20.13 15.18
C ARG A 339 15.94 -19.45 13.96
N GLU A 340 15.25 -19.49 12.81
CA GLU A 340 15.75 -18.85 11.58
C GLU A 340 15.87 -17.33 11.74
N PHE A 341 14.92 -16.69 12.45
CA PHE A 341 15.00 -15.28 12.81
C PHE A 341 16.26 -14.98 13.62
N THR A 342 16.53 -15.80 14.64
CA THR A 342 17.74 -15.69 15.47
C THR A 342 19.01 -15.85 14.64
N GLU A 343 19.07 -16.88 13.79
CA GLU A 343 20.21 -17.14 12.92
C GLU A 343 20.45 -15.99 11.93
N ALA A 344 19.38 -15.40 11.36
CA ALA A 344 19.50 -14.23 10.49
C ALA A 344 20.08 -13.00 11.22
N LEU A 345 19.64 -12.72 12.45
CA LEU A 345 20.19 -11.61 13.25
C LEU A 345 21.67 -11.87 13.62
N VAL A 346 22.02 -13.09 14.03
CA VAL A 346 23.39 -13.47 14.33
C VAL A 346 24.26 -13.33 13.08
N PHE A 347 23.80 -13.83 11.93
CA PHE A 347 24.52 -13.73 10.67
C PHE A 347 24.81 -12.27 10.30
N LEU A 348 23.81 -11.42 10.24
CA LEU A 348 23.96 -10.01 9.87
C LEU A 348 24.89 -9.26 10.84
N ARG A 349 24.91 -9.65 12.12
CA ARG A 349 25.78 -9.04 13.14
C ARG A 349 27.22 -9.49 12.99
N THR A 350 27.46 -10.77 12.74
CA THR A 350 28.81 -11.37 12.69
C THR A 350 29.46 -11.27 11.31
N HIS A 351 28.70 -10.96 10.27
CA HIS A 351 29.17 -10.84 8.89
C HIS A 351 28.89 -9.43 8.31
N PRO A 352 29.63 -8.39 8.76
CA PRO A 352 29.36 -7.01 8.38
C PRO A 352 29.57 -6.73 6.88
N ARG A 353 30.43 -7.50 6.20
CA ARG A 353 30.64 -7.37 4.75
C ARG A 353 29.42 -7.85 3.97
N GLU A 354 28.89 -9.01 4.33
CA GLU A 354 27.70 -9.61 3.73
C GLU A 354 26.47 -8.74 4.02
N ARG A 355 26.34 -8.22 5.23
CA ARG A 355 25.31 -7.25 5.59
C ARG A 355 25.35 -6.02 4.69
N ALA A 356 26.55 -5.44 4.50
CA ALA A 356 26.72 -4.28 3.63
C ALA A 356 26.39 -4.62 2.16
N ALA A 357 26.80 -5.80 1.67
CA ALA A 357 26.50 -6.25 0.31
C ALA A 357 25.00 -6.42 0.07
N LEU A 358 24.26 -7.00 1.03
CA LEU A 358 22.80 -7.09 0.96
C LEU A 358 22.14 -5.70 0.94
N GLY A 359 22.58 -4.78 1.79
CA GLY A 359 22.10 -3.40 1.80
C GLY A 359 22.32 -2.68 0.47
N GLN A 360 23.54 -2.79 -0.09
CA GLN A 360 23.90 -2.22 -1.40
C GLN A 360 23.08 -2.82 -2.55
N ALA A 361 22.82 -4.12 -2.53
CA ALA A 361 21.99 -4.76 -3.53
C ALA A 361 20.53 -4.24 -3.48
N GLY A 362 19.98 -4.09 -2.26
CA GLY A 362 18.68 -3.46 -2.07
C GLY A 362 18.65 -2.01 -2.57
N GLN A 363 19.68 -1.22 -2.27
CA GLN A 363 19.80 0.16 -2.74
C GLN A 363 19.82 0.25 -4.27
N ALA A 364 20.67 -0.55 -4.92
CA ALA A 364 20.73 -0.62 -6.38
C ALA A 364 19.39 -1.03 -7.02
N PHE A 365 18.63 -1.90 -6.35
CA PHE A 365 17.29 -2.28 -6.79
C PHE A 365 16.31 -1.09 -6.72
N VAL A 366 16.31 -0.33 -5.62
CA VAL A 366 15.47 0.88 -5.48
C VAL A 366 15.84 1.93 -6.53
N GLU A 367 17.14 2.18 -6.74
CA GLU A 367 17.63 3.11 -7.75
C GLU A 367 17.12 2.77 -9.15
N ARG A 368 17.13 1.51 -9.52
CA ARG A 368 16.74 1.06 -10.86
C ARG A 368 15.23 1.02 -11.06
N GLU A 369 14.48 0.56 -10.04
CA GLU A 369 13.07 0.20 -10.22
C GLU A 369 12.09 1.23 -9.66
N TYR A 370 12.48 1.96 -8.60
CA TYR A 370 11.53 2.72 -7.78
C TYR A 370 11.82 4.23 -7.70
N ARG A 371 12.67 4.77 -8.56
CA ARG A 371 12.76 6.23 -8.69
C ARG A 371 11.54 6.79 -9.40
N TRP A 372 11.07 7.95 -8.94
CA TRP A 372 9.85 8.57 -9.49
C TRP A 372 9.85 8.68 -11.01
N PRO A 373 10.92 9.09 -11.71
CA PRO A 373 10.90 9.12 -13.18
C PRO A 373 10.61 7.75 -13.81
N THR A 374 11.15 6.67 -13.25
CA THR A 374 10.89 5.29 -13.73
C THR A 374 9.44 4.88 -13.47
N VAL A 375 8.91 5.17 -12.27
CA VAL A 375 7.53 4.85 -11.90
C VAL A 375 6.54 5.63 -12.76
N VAL A 376 6.73 6.94 -12.90
CA VAL A 376 5.88 7.82 -13.73
C VAL A 376 5.86 7.34 -15.19
N ALA A 377 7.02 7.04 -15.77
CA ALA A 377 7.09 6.55 -17.16
C ALA A 377 6.30 5.24 -17.37
N ARG A 378 6.34 4.31 -16.40
CA ARG A 378 5.56 3.05 -16.46
C ARG A 378 4.05 3.31 -16.32
N VAL A 379 3.66 4.23 -15.45
CA VAL A 379 2.25 4.62 -15.30
C VAL A 379 1.75 5.29 -16.57
N ASP A 380 2.50 6.24 -17.13
CA ASP A 380 2.13 6.94 -18.38
C ASP A 380 1.96 5.95 -19.55
N ALA A 381 2.84 4.96 -19.68
CA ALA A 381 2.71 3.93 -20.69
C ALA A 381 1.40 3.12 -20.54
N LEU A 382 1.02 2.77 -19.31
CA LEU A 382 -0.27 2.12 -19.04
C LEU A 382 -1.45 3.03 -19.39
N LEU A 383 -1.42 4.30 -18.96
CA LEU A 383 -2.49 5.26 -19.25
C LEU A 383 -2.71 5.43 -20.77
N ILE A 384 -1.63 5.50 -21.54
CA ILE A 384 -1.68 5.58 -23.00
C ILE A 384 -2.28 4.31 -23.61
N ASP A 385 -1.89 3.10 -23.14
CA ASP A 385 -2.42 1.83 -23.65
C ASP A 385 -3.91 1.68 -23.36
N VAL A 386 -4.35 1.95 -22.12
CA VAL A 386 -5.78 1.88 -21.75
C VAL A 386 -6.61 2.86 -22.59
N ARG A 387 -6.15 4.11 -22.71
CA ARG A 387 -6.85 5.14 -23.51
C ARG A 387 -6.94 4.75 -25.00
N ALA A 388 -5.88 4.18 -25.56
CA ALA A 388 -5.87 3.75 -26.96
C ALA A 388 -6.87 2.59 -27.22
N ARG A 389 -7.04 1.67 -26.27
CA ARG A 389 -8.03 0.59 -26.34
C ARG A 389 -9.45 1.13 -26.26
N LEU A 390 -9.72 2.02 -25.32
CA LEU A 390 -11.01 2.70 -25.20
C LEU A 390 -11.41 3.41 -26.51
N ALA A 391 -10.48 4.14 -27.12
CA ALA A 391 -10.74 4.84 -28.39
C ALA A 391 -11.09 3.90 -29.54
N LYS A 392 -10.42 2.72 -29.63
CA LYS A 392 -10.71 1.68 -30.63
C LYS A 392 -12.08 1.06 -30.43
N GLU A 393 -12.46 0.73 -29.20
CA GLU A 393 -13.76 0.15 -28.86
C GLU A 393 -14.89 1.12 -29.19
N THR A 394 -14.74 2.39 -28.85
CA THR A 394 -15.71 3.45 -29.19
C THR A 394 -15.86 3.61 -30.72
N ALA A 395 -14.76 3.60 -31.47
CA ALA A 395 -14.78 3.70 -32.93
C ALA A 395 -15.44 2.47 -33.58
N THR A 396 -15.23 1.29 -33.01
CA THR A 396 -15.86 0.05 -33.50
C THR A 396 -17.37 0.01 -33.24
N ALA A 397 -17.80 0.48 -32.06
CA ALA A 397 -19.22 0.56 -31.69
C ALA A 397 -19.99 1.63 -32.55
N ALA A 398 -19.30 2.66 -33.02
CA ALA A 398 -19.88 3.71 -33.86
C ALA A 398 -20.00 3.34 -35.35
N ARG A 399 -19.46 2.21 -35.83
CA ARG A 399 -19.60 1.76 -37.21
C ARG A 399 -21.03 1.21 -37.44
N PRO A 400 -21.81 1.77 -38.38
CA PRO A 400 -23.12 1.22 -38.72
C PRO A 400 -22.96 -0.21 -39.21
N ALA A 401 -23.88 -1.08 -38.82
CA ALA A 401 -23.96 -2.44 -39.35
C ALA A 401 -24.00 -2.37 -40.88
N ALA A 402 -23.15 -3.15 -41.56
CA ALA A 402 -23.20 -3.24 -43.01
C ALA A 402 -24.61 -3.70 -43.44
N PRO A 403 -25.23 -3.12 -44.47
CA PRO A 403 -26.52 -3.55 -44.96
C PRO A 403 -26.43 -5.04 -45.32
N SER A 404 -27.41 -5.83 -44.88
CA SER A 404 -27.56 -7.23 -45.26
C SER A 404 -27.58 -7.30 -46.78
N PRO A 405 -26.83 -8.21 -47.45
CA PRO A 405 -27.02 -8.46 -48.85
C PRO A 405 -28.41 -9.11 -49.02
N ASP A 406 -29.29 -8.46 -49.78
CA ASP A 406 -30.56 -9.01 -50.27
C ASP A 406 -30.32 -10.21 -51.18
#